data_d1579fb8e0344849bd67e11dbae5c8d1
#
_entry.id   d1579fb8e0344849bd67e11dbae5c8d1
#
_cell.length_a   1.000
_cell.length_b   1.000
_cell.length_c   1.000
_cell.angle_alpha   90.00
_cell.angle_beta   90.00
_cell.angle_gamma   90.00
#
_symmetry.space_group_name_H-M   'P 1'
#
loop_
_entity.id
_entity.type
_entity.pdbx_description
1 polymer ?
#
loop_
_entity_poly.entity_id
_entity_poly.type
_entity_poly.pdbx_seq_one_letter_code
_entity_poly.pdbx_strand_id
1 'polypeptide(L)'
;SFPTRRSSDLGEPAECILLYGGQDVVTNQFFIDNNQDNDELDFAARELVKERDRERLRRMTYYCFTNECLRDYILRYFGEYGGNYCGNCSNCLSQFETVDVTEVAEAVIGCVEDCRQRYGVNVILDTVRGASTAKIRQYRMDENAWYAKLDKVPAFKLRQVMNYLLLNEYLRVTNDEYMLVKLT
;
A
#
# COMPACT_ATOMS: atom_id res chain seq x y z
N SER A 1 29.64 18.82 -13.22
CA SER A 1 29.52 19.18 -11.80
C SER A 1 28.05 19.40 -11.47
N PHE A 2 27.57 18.64 -10.51
CA PHE A 2 26.20 18.86 -10.01
C PHE A 2 26.17 20.18 -9.24
N PRO A 3 25.10 20.98 -9.35
CA PRO A 3 24.98 22.19 -8.57
C PRO A 3 24.99 21.82 -7.08
N THR A 4 25.95 22.39 -6.35
CA THR A 4 26.16 22.15 -4.92
C THR A 4 25.17 22.88 -4.02
N ARG A 5 24.26 23.67 -4.58
CA ARG A 5 23.22 24.42 -3.86
C ARG A 5 21.86 24.16 -4.50
N ARG A 6 20.87 23.85 -3.67
CA ARG A 6 19.46 23.77 -4.05
C ARG A 6 18.80 25.13 -3.80
N SER A 7 17.77 25.49 -4.57
CA SER A 7 17.01 26.72 -4.33
C SER A 7 16.47 26.80 -2.89
N SER A 8 16.07 25.69 -2.30
CA SER A 8 15.60 25.59 -0.92
C SER A 8 16.67 26.01 0.12
N ASP A 9 17.96 25.83 -0.18
CA ASP A 9 19.07 26.21 0.74
C ASP A 9 19.25 27.75 0.80
N LEU A 10 18.69 28.46 -0.17
CA LEU A 10 18.73 29.92 -0.29
C LEU A 10 17.45 30.61 0.23
N GLY A 11 16.51 29.85 0.78
CA GLY A 11 15.20 30.38 1.19
C GLY A 11 14.24 30.69 0.03
N GLU A 12 14.62 30.33 -1.21
CA GLU A 12 13.77 30.50 -2.38
C GLU A 12 12.68 29.40 -2.43
N PRO A 13 11.49 29.71 -2.97
CA PRO A 13 10.46 28.72 -3.17
C PRO A 13 10.95 27.53 -4.01
N ALA A 14 10.73 26.32 -3.53
CA ALA A 14 11.10 25.10 -4.23
C ALA A 14 9.94 24.12 -4.25
N GLU A 15 9.76 23.44 -5.37
CA GLU A 15 8.78 22.39 -5.52
C GLU A 15 9.46 21.03 -5.32
N CYS A 16 8.81 20.16 -4.52
CA CYS A 16 9.24 18.79 -4.30
C CYS A 16 8.20 17.84 -4.88
N ILE A 17 8.55 17.11 -5.92
CA ILE A 17 7.66 16.15 -6.61
C ILE A 17 8.14 14.74 -6.30
N LEU A 18 7.25 13.92 -5.71
CA LEU A 18 7.48 12.51 -5.50
C LEU A 18 6.77 11.71 -6.60
N LEU A 19 7.55 10.96 -7.37
CA LEU A 19 7.02 9.97 -8.31
C LEU A 19 6.91 8.62 -7.61
N TYR A 20 5.75 8.00 -7.70
CA TYR A 20 5.45 6.75 -7.03
C TYR A 20 4.70 5.79 -7.95
N GLY A 21 5.09 4.52 -7.92
CA GLY A 21 4.39 3.41 -8.57
C GLY A 21 4.34 2.18 -7.65
N GLY A 22 3.28 1.37 -7.77
CA GLY A 22 3.17 0.14 -6.98
C GLY A 22 4.34 -0.83 -7.18
N GLN A 23 5.00 -0.77 -8.34
CA GLN A 23 6.19 -1.57 -8.62
C GLN A 23 7.38 -1.16 -7.74
N ASP A 24 7.45 0.10 -7.31
CA ASP A 24 8.53 0.57 -6.45
C ASP A 24 8.48 -0.13 -5.08
N VAL A 25 7.27 -0.38 -4.55
CA VAL A 25 7.10 -1.14 -3.29
C VAL A 25 7.61 -2.57 -3.45
N VAL A 26 7.23 -3.25 -4.53
CA VAL A 26 7.67 -4.63 -4.80
C VAL A 26 9.19 -4.69 -4.94
N THR A 27 9.79 -3.76 -5.66
CA THR A 27 11.24 -3.68 -5.87
C THR A 27 11.98 -3.41 -4.56
N ASN A 28 11.51 -2.47 -3.74
CA ASN A 28 12.13 -2.17 -2.46
C ASN A 28 11.96 -3.34 -1.46
N GLN A 29 10.80 -3.99 -1.45
CA GLN A 29 10.59 -5.20 -0.64
C GLN A 29 11.59 -6.31 -1.03
N PHE A 30 11.78 -6.53 -2.34
CA PHE A 30 12.77 -7.49 -2.83
C PHE A 30 14.18 -7.15 -2.34
N PHE A 31 14.60 -5.88 -2.38
CA PHE A 31 15.90 -5.47 -1.87
C PHE A 31 16.03 -5.70 -0.36
N ILE A 32 15.02 -5.37 0.43
CA ILE A 32 15.02 -5.61 1.88
C ILE A 32 15.18 -7.08 2.19
N ASP A 33 14.41 -7.94 1.51
CA ASP A 33 14.40 -9.38 1.79
C ASP A 33 15.70 -10.07 1.34
N ASN A 34 16.32 -9.58 0.27
CA ASN A 34 17.56 -10.15 -0.31
C ASN A 34 18.84 -9.39 0.10
N ASN A 35 18.74 -8.40 1.00
CA ASN A 35 19.93 -7.70 1.48
C ASN A 35 20.83 -8.64 2.30
N GLN A 36 22.03 -8.90 1.76
CA GLN A 36 23.06 -9.73 2.38
C GLN A 36 24.24 -8.89 2.92
N ASP A 37 24.17 -7.55 2.84
CA ASP A 37 25.29 -6.64 3.11
C ASP A 37 25.75 -6.57 4.59
N ASN A 38 25.14 -7.36 5.48
CA ASN A 38 25.46 -7.36 6.91
C ASN A 38 25.94 -8.75 7.39
N ASP A 39 26.97 -9.27 6.76
CA ASP A 39 27.57 -10.57 7.15
C ASP A 39 28.14 -10.59 8.58
N GLU A 40 28.38 -9.39 9.16
CA GLU A 40 28.86 -9.24 10.54
C GLU A 40 27.75 -9.35 11.59
N LEU A 41 26.46 -9.26 11.20
CA LEU A 41 25.33 -9.38 12.12
C LEU A 41 24.90 -10.83 12.28
N ASP A 42 24.50 -11.20 13.49
CA ASP A 42 23.85 -12.47 13.74
C ASP A 42 22.44 -12.53 13.08
N PHE A 43 21.87 -13.71 13.00
CA PHE A 43 20.56 -13.91 12.36
C PHE A 43 19.46 -13.06 12.97
N ALA A 44 19.39 -12.93 14.31
CA ALA A 44 18.35 -12.17 15.00
C ALA A 44 18.48 -10.67 14.71
N ALA A 45 19.69 -10.13 14.70
CA ALA A 45 19.94 -8.74 14.38
C ALA A 45 19.61 -8.42 12.91
N ARG A 46 19.89 -9.34 11.97
CA ARG A 46 19.50 -9.19 10.55
C ARG A 46 17.99 -9.10 10.38
N GLU A 47 17.23 -9.99 11.01
CA GLU A 47 15.76 -9.96 10.94
C GLU A 47 15.19 -8.68 11.56
N LEU A 48 15.77 -8.17 12.65
CA LEU A 48 15.37 -6.89 13.23
C LEU A 48 15.60 -5.71 12.27
N VAL A 49 16.73 -5.71 11.54
CA VAL A 49 17.01 -4.68 10.52
C VAL A 49 15.99 -4.77 9.39
N LYS A 50 15.75 -5.96 8.85
CA LYS A 50 14.75 -6.16 7.79
C LYS A 50 13.35 -5.70 8.22
N GLU A 51 12.94 -6.00 9.45
CA GLU A 51 11.62 -5.57 9.96
C GLU A 51 11.54 -4.05 10.07
N ARG A 52 12.60 -3.37 10.52
CA ARG A 52 12.67 -1.91 10.53
C ARG A 52 12.58 -1.31 9.12
N ASP A 53 13.23 -1.93 8.15
CA ASP A 53 13.22 -1.46 6.77
C ASP A 53 11.86 -1.70 6.10
N ARG A 54 11.20 -2.81 6.40
CA ARG A 54 9.80 -3.05 6.00
C ARG A 54 8.86 -2.00 6.59
N GLU A 55 9.03 -1.66 7.86
CA GLU A 55 8.25 -0.60 8.51
C GLU A 55 8.48 0.76 7.85
N ARG A 56 9.74 1.12 7.52
CA ARG A 56 10.06 2.36 6.79
C ARG A 56 9.41 2.39 5.40
N LEU A 57 9.47 1.26 4.68
CA LEU A 57 8.82 1.13 3.38
C LEU A 57 7.31 1.31 3.49
N ARG A 58 6.67 0.70 4.49
CA ARG A 58 5.24 0.85 4.77
C ARG A 58 4.86 2.30 5.05
N ARG A 59 5.61 3.00 5.92
CA ARG A 59 5.40 4.42 6.22
C ARG A 59 5.56 5.30 4.99
N MET A 60 6.57 5.05 4.16
CA MET A 60 6.76 5.78 2.91
C MET A 60 5.63 5.51 1.91
N THR A 61 5.17 4.27 1.83
CA THR A 61 4.01 3.91 1.01
C THR A 61 2.75 4.63 1.48
N TYR A 62 2.50 4.66 2.78
CA TYR A 62 1.38 5.42 3.35
C TYR A 62 1.47 6.92 3.04
N TYR A 63 2.67 7.50 3.15
CA TYR A 63 2.91 8.90 2.77
C TYR A 63 2.49 9.20 1.32
N CYS A 64 2.69 8.26 0.39
CA CYS A 64 2.30 8.43 -1.01
C CYS A 64 0.78 8.40 -1.24
N PHE A 65 0.00 7.80 -0.33
CA PHE A 65 -1.45 7.64 -0.48
C PHE A 65 -2.28 8.44 0.51
N THR A 66 -1.65 9.02 1.55
CA THR A 66 -2.40 9.74 2.58
C THR A 66 -3.05 11.01 2.02
N ASN A 67 -4.20 11.36 2.55
CA ASN A 67 -4.84 12.67 2.36
C ASN A 67 -4.56 13.66 3.51
N GLU A 68 -3.78 13.23 4.51
CA GLU A 68 -3.32 14.09 5.58
C GLU A 68 -2.32 15.13 5.07
N CYS A 69 -2.02 16.14 5.89
CA CYS A 69 -0.98 17.11 5.56
C CYS A 69 0.38 16.44 5.41
N LEU A 70 0.94 16.49 4.20
CA LEU A 70 2.22 15.84 3.89
C LEU A 70 3.38 16.35 4.74
N ARG A 71 3.41 17.66 5.04
CA ARG A 71 4.42 18.26 5.90
C ARG A 71 4.29 17.77 7.34
N ASP A 72 3.09 17.77 7.89
CA ASP A 72 2.83 17.30 9.25
C ASP A 72 3.14 15.80 9.38
N TYR A 73 2.84 15.01 8.36
CA TYR A 73 3.18 13.59 8.32
C TYR A 73 4.69 13.36 8.46
N ILE A 74 5.51 14.12 7.72
CA ILE A 74 6.98 14.07 7.82
C ILE A 74 7.45 14.51 9.22
N LEU A 75 6.92 15.62 9.74
CA LEU A 75 7.30 16.13 11.06
C LEU A 75 7.00 15.11 12.16
N ARG A 76 5.83 14.49 12.13
CA ARG A 76 5.46 13.41 13.07
C ARG A 76 6.40 12.22 13.01
N TYR A 77 6.89 11.86 11.81
CA TYR A 77 7.89 10.80 11.67
C TYR A 77 9.18 11.11 12.42
N PHE A 78 9.57 12.38 12.52
CA PHE A 78 10.72 12.84 13.28
C PHE A 78 10.41 13.25 14.74
N GLY A 79 9.18 13.00 15.22
CA GLY A 79 8.77 13.27 16.60
C GLY A 79 8.28 14.69 16.84
N GLU A 80 8.06 15.48 15.80
CA GLU A 80 7.45 16.80 15.88
C GLU A 80 5.96 16.70 15.58
N TYR A 81 5.12 17.28 16.41
CA TYR A 81 3.67 17.21 16.26
C TYR A 81 3.09 18.60 15.94
N GLY A 82 2.43 18.69 14.80
CA GLY A 82 1.76 19.90 14.30
C GLY A 82 0.25 19.78 14.27
N GLY A 83 -0.42 20.65 13.51
CA GLY A 83 -1.88 20.76 13.45
C GLY A 83 -2.52 20.10 12.22
N ASN A 84 -1.89 19.12 11.60
CA ASN A 84 -2.34 18.44 10.37
C ASN A 84 -2.75 19.40 9.22
N TYR A 85 -2.17 20.60 9.19
CA TYR A 85 -2.40 21.58 8.14
C TYR A 85 -1.22 22.54 8.01
N CYS A 86 -0.61 22.62 6.81
CA CYS A 86 0.50 23.54 6.55
C CYS A 86 0.14 24.65 5.55
N GLY A 87 -1.01 24.59 4.88
CA GLY A 87 -1.44 25.55 3.88
C GLY A 87 -0.61 25.60 2.60
N ASN A 88 0.33 24.68 2.39
CA ASN A 88 1.27 24.74 1.27
C ASN A 88 1.51 23.42 0.55
N CYS A 89 1.25 22.26 1.16
CA CYS A 89 1.42 20.98 0.47
C CYS A 89 0.21 20.69 -0.44
N SER A 90 0.40 19.79 -1.41
CA SER A 90 -0.65 19.42 -2.35
C SER A 90 -1.93 18.97 -1.65
N ASN A 91 -1.83 18.20 -0.56
CA ASN A 91 -3.00 17.75 0.18
C ASN A 91 -3.77 18.88 0.87
N CYS A 92 -3.07 19.85 1.45
CA CYS A 92 -3.72 21.01 2.07
C CYS A 92 -4.38 21.94 1.05
N LEU A 93 -3.88 21.96 -0.17
CA LEU A 93 -4.41 22.81 -1.26
C LEU A 93 -5.47 22.09 -2.11
N SER A 94 -5.59 20.77 -1.98
CA SER A 94 -6.57 19.96 -2.71
C SER A 94 -7.89 19.88 -1.95
N GLN A 95 -8.99 19.79 -2.71
CA GLN A 95 -10.29 19.39 -2.19
C GLN A 95 -10.45 17.89 -2.41
N PHE A 96 -10.59 17.13 -1.33
CA PHE A 96 -10.85 15.70 -1.39
C PHE A 96 -12.35 15.44 -1.30
N GLU A 97 -12.87 14.65 -2.20
CA GLU A 97 -14.22 14.10 -2.08
C GLU A 97 -14.15 12.81 -1.25
N THR A 98 -14.97 12.74 -0.20
CA THR A 98 -15.12 11.51 0.57
C THR A 98 -16.02 10.55 -0.20
N VAL A 99 -15.52 9.38 -0.52
CA VAL A 99 -16.29 8.31 -1.17
C VAL A 99 -16.51 7.18 -0.17
N ASP A 100 -17.78 6.81 0.03
CA ASP A 100 -18.10 5.61 0.80
C ASP A 100 -17.69 4.37 0.00
N VAL A 101 -16.83 3.57 0.59
CA VAL A 101 -16.33 2.31 0.01
C VAL A 101 -16.66 1.10 0.87
N THR A 102 -17.57 1.25 1.84
CA THR A 102 -17.93 0.21 2.81
C THR A 102 -18.36 -1.07 2.12
N GLU A 103 -19.30 -1.00 1.17
CA GLU A 103 -19.78 -2.18 0.43
C GLU A 103 -18.65 -2.89 -0.34
N VAL A 104 -17.74 -2.10 -0.91
CA VAL A 104 -16.59 -2.64 -1.65
C VAL A 104 -15.60 -3.31 -0.70
N ALA A 105 -15.33 -2.69 0.44
CA ALA A 105 -14.44 -3.22 1.47
C ALA A 105 -15.01 -4.53 2.06
N GLU A 106 -16.29 -4.54 2.41
CA GLU A 106 -17.00 -5.75 2.90
C GLU A 106 -16.92 -6.89 1.90
N ALA A 107 -17.16 -6.63 0.62
CA ALA A 107 -17.11 -7.67 -0.40
C ALA A 107 -15.68 -8.23 -0.58
N VAL A 108 -14.67 -7.38 -0.52
CA VAL A 108 -13.27 -7.81 -0.62
C VAL A 108 -12.87 -8.64 0.60
N ILE A 109 -13.16 -8.17 1.81
CA ILE A 109 -12.85 -8.86 3.07
C ILE A 109 -13.60 -10.19 3.14
N GLY A 110 -14.90 -10.17 2.88
CA GLY A 110 -15.73 -11.37 2.88
C GLY A 110 -15.29 -12.42 1.85
N CYS A 111 -14.84 -12.00 0.66
CA CYS A 111 -14.25 -12.89 -0.33
C CYS A 111 -12.97 -13.55 0.18
N VAL A 112 -12.09 -12.80 0.88
CA VAL A 112 -10.87 -13.32 1.48
C VAL A 112 -11.19 -14.34 2.57
N GLU A 113 -12.20 -14.07 3.40
CA GLU A 113 -12.66 -14.97 4.46
C GLU A 113 -13.25 -16.27 3.88
N ASP A 114 -14.19 -16.16 2.96
CA ASP A 114 -14.90 -17.30 2.34
C ASP A 114 -13.93 -18.26 1.63
N CYS A 115 -12.91 -17.74 0.93
CA CYS A 115 -11.88 -18.57 0.33
C CYS A 115 -10.78 -19.03 1.32
N ARG A 116 -10.99 -18.85 2.62
CA ARG A 116 -10.09 -19.25 3.71
C ARG A 116 -8.67 -18.66 3.54
N GLN A 117 -8.59 -17.45 3.03
CA GLN A 117 -7.34 -16.70 2.92
C GLN A 117 -6.24 -17.43 2.09
N ARG A 118 -6.63 -18.11 1.01
CA ARG A 118 -5.73 -19.00 0.22
C ARG A 118 -5.25 -18.39 -1.08
N TYR A 119 -5.69 -17.20 -1.45
CA TYR A 119 -5.40 -16.64 -2.77
C TYR A 119 -4.81 -15.24 -2.67
N GLY A 120 -4.09 -14.86 -3.72
CA GLY A 120 -3.47 -13.53 -3.85
C GLY A 120 -4.45 -12.47 -4.36
N VAL A 121 -4.01 -11.22 -4.29
CA VAL A 121 -4.80 -10.01 -4.62
C VAL A 121 -5.57 -10.14 -5.94
N ASN A 122 -4.92 -10.58 -7.01
CA ASN A 122 -5.55 -10.63 -8.33
C ASN A 122 -6.73 -11.60 -8.38
N VAL A 123 -6.60 -12.78 -7.73
CA VAL A 123 -7.70 -13.76 -7.68
C VAL A 123 -8.88 -13.21 -6.90
N ILE A 124 -8.64 -12.56 -5.76
CA ILE A 124 -9.69 -11.93 -4.94
C ILE A 124 -10.44 -10.86 -5.76
N LEU A 125 -9.70 -9.94 -6.39
CA LEU A 125 -10.31 -8.87 -7.19
C LEU A 125 -11.07 -9.40 -8.42
N ASP A 126 -10.53 -10.41 -9.09
CA ASP A 126 -11.20 -11.07 -10.22
C ASP A 126 -12.48 -11.77 -9.78
N THR A 127 -12.49 -12.38 -8.58
CA THR A 127 -13.69 -13.04 -8.01
C THR A 127 -14.79 -12.05 -7.74
N VAL A 128 -14.54 -10.99 -6.97
CA VAL A 128 -15.59 -10.03 -6.61
C VAL A 128 -16.13 -9.28 -7.83
N ARG A 129 -15.33 -9.13 -8.88
CA ARG A 129 -15.73 -8.54 -10.15
C ARG A 129 -16.49 -9.50 -11.07
N GLY A 130 -16.49 -10.80 -10.80
CA GLY A 130 -17.12 -11.82 -11.65
C GLY A 130 -16.32 -12.14 -12.91
N ALA A 131 -14.99 -12.07 -12.85
CA ALA A 131 -14.17 -12.41 -13.99
C ALA A 131 -14.23 -13.91 -14.32
N SER A 132 -14.35 -14.24 -15.61
CA SER A 132 -14.44 -15.63 -16.11
C SER A 132 -13.07 -16.15 -16.58
N THR A 133 -12.03 -16.01 -15.73
CA THR A 133 -10.68 -16.46 -16.07
C THR A 133 -10.46 -17.95 -15.81
N ALA A 134 -9.44 -18.55 -16.45
CA ALA A 134 -9.09 -19.95 -16.21
C ALA A 134 -8.77 -20.22 -14.72
N LYS A 135 -8.11 -19.26 -14.04
CA LYS A 135 -7.80 -19.35 -12.61
C LYS A 135 -9.04 -19.37 -11.72
N ILE A 136 -10.05 -18.53 -12.02
CA ILE A 136 -11.32 -18.51 -11.28
C ILE A 136 -11.99 -19.87 -11.35
N ARG A 137 -12.07 -20.48 -12.53
CA ARG A 137 -12.65 -21.82 -12.72
C ARG A 137 -11.82 -22.92 -12.07
N GLN A 138 -10.50 -22.87 -12.23
CA GLN A 138 -9.58 -23.85 -11.63
C GLN A 138 -9.67 -23.88 -10.10
N TYR A 139 -9.83 -22.71 -9.49
CA TYR A 139 -9.89 -22.56 -8.03
C TYR A 139 -11.33 -22.59 -7.49
N ARG A 140 -12.33 -22.77 -8.36
CA ARG A 140 -13.75 -22.74 -8.04
C ARG A 140 -14.18 -21.46 -7.32
N MET A 141 -13.56 -20.35 -7.69
CA MET A 141 -13.86 -19.04 -7.08
C MET A 141 -15.17 -18.45 -7.60
N ASP A 142 -15.75 -19.01 -8.65
CA ASP A 142 -17.11 -18.77 -9.12
C ASP A 142 -18.19 -19.31 -8.16
N GLU A 143 -17.82 -20.18 -7.22
CA GLU A 143 -18.68 -20.66 -6.13
C GLU A 143 -18.56 -19.82 -4.84
N ASN A 144 -17.63 -18.86 -4.79
CA ASN A 144 -17.46 -17.98 -3.65
C ASN A 144 -18.71 -17.11 -3.44
N ALA A 145 -19.15 -16.92 -2.19
CA ALA A 145 -20.34 -16.16 -1.85
C ALA A 145 -20.34 -14.71 -2.37
N TRP A 146 -19.14 -14.18 -2.64
CA TRP A 146 -18.92 -12.81 -3.11
C TRP A 146 -18.60 -12.72 -4.61
N TYR A 147 -18.73 -13.83 -5.34
CA TYR A 147 -18.51 -13.83 -6.79
C TYR A 147 -19.46 -12.86 -7.49
N ALA A 148 -18.90 -12.02 -8.38
CA ALA A 148 -19.62 -11.03 -9.19
C ALA A 148 -20.47 -10.00 -8.41
N LYS A 149 -20.26 -9.84 -7.09
CA LYS A 149 -21.00 -8.83 -6.30
C LYS A 149 -20.65 -7.40 -6.70
N LEU A 150 -19.44 -7.19 -7.25
CA LEU A 150 -18.92 -5.88 -7.64
C LEU A 150 -18.66 -5.80 -9.16
N ASP A 151 -19.46 -6.47 -9.97
CA ASP A 151 -19.33 -6.52 -11.43
C ASP A 151 -19.37 -5.14 -12.11
N LYS A 152 -20.08 -4.18 -11.51
CA LYS A 152 -20.22 -2.80 -11.98
C LYS A 152 -19.11 -1.86 -11.48
N VAL A 153 -18.29 -2.31 -10.53
CA VAL A 153 -17.22 -1.48 -9.98
C VAL A 153 -15.96 -1.56 -10.87
N PRO A 154 -15.46 -0.43 -11.35
CA PRO A 154 -14.26 -0.44 -12.20
C PRO A 154 -13.05 -1.08 -11.50
N ALA A 155 -12.25 -1.86 -12.25
CA ALA A 155 -11.11 -2.58 -11.71
C ALA A 155 -10.10 -1.69 -10.97
N PHE A 156 -9.91 -0.45 -11.42
CA PHE A 156 -8.99 0.48 -10.74
C PHE A 156 -9.51 0.88 -9.36
N LYS A 157 -10.85 1.07 -9.19
CA LYS A 157 -11.44 1.37 -7.87
C LYS A 157 -11.29 0.20 -6.91
N LEU A 158 -11.54 -1.02 -7.38
CA LEU A 158 -11.31 -2.23 -6.58
C LEU A 158 -9.85 -2.33 -6.12
N ARG A 159 -8.90 -2.01 -7.00
CA ARG A 159 -7.48 -1.98 -6.67
C ARG A 159 -7.15 -0.89 -5.64
N GLN A 160 -7.76 0.28 -5.75
CA GLN A 160 -7.58 1.35 -4.76
C GLN A 160 -8.10 0.95 -3.38
N VAL A 161 -9.29 0.33 -3.29
CA VAL A 161 -9.82 -0.15 -2.02
C VAL A 161 -8.96 -1.28 -1.44
N MET A 162 -8.52 -2.24 -2.25
CA MET A 162 -7.59 -3.28 -1.82
C MET A 162 -6.29 -2.67 -1.24
N ASN A 163 -5.70 -1.69 -1.92
CA ASN A 163 -4.52 -1.00 -1.42
C ASN A 163 -4.80 -0.27 -0.11
N TYR A 164 -5.95 0.39 0.02
CA TYR A 164 -6.37 1.02 1.26
C TYR A 164 -6.48 0.02 2.42
N LEU A 165 -7.09 -1.13 2.18
CA LEU A 165 -7.22 -2.20 3.19
C LEU A 165 -5.86 -2.77 3.62
N LEU A 166 -4.93 -2.91 2.68
CA LEU A 166 -3.56 -3.35 2.97
C LEU A 166 -2.76 -2.31 3.74
N LEU A 167 -2.85 -1.03 3.35
CA LEU A 167 -2.13 0.07 4.01
C LEU A 167 -2.61 0.34 5.43
N ASN A 168 -3.92 0.22 5.66
CA ASN A 168 -4.51 0.41 6.99
C ASN A 168 -4.56 -0.89 7.81
N GLU A 169 -3.85 -1.92 7.37
CA GLU A 169 -3.67 -3.18 8.10
C GLU A 169 -4.96 -3.95 8.38
N TYR A 170 -6.03 -3.74 7.61
CA TYR A 170 -7.20 -4.62 7.62
C TYR A 170 -6.92 -5.96 6.93
N LEU A 171 -6.02 -5.92 5.96
CA LEU A 171 -5.51 -7.08 5.24
C LEU A 171 -3.98 -7.01 5.18
N ARG A 172 -3.35 -8.16 5.04
CA ARG A 172 -1.91 -8.28 4.78
C ARG A 172 -1.65 -9.27 3.66
N VAL A 173 -0.52 -9.11 2.97
CA VAL A 173 -0.02 -10.10 2.00
C VAL A 173 1.13 -10.87 2.65
N THR A 174 1.14 -12.20 2.49
CA THR A 174 2.25 -13.03 2.98
C THR A 174 3.53 -12.72 2.19
N ASN A 175 4.68 -12.84 2.85
CA ASN A 175 6.00 -12.64 2.22
C ASN A 175 6.58 -13.94 1.62
N ASP A 176 5.73 -14.92 1.36
CA ASP A 176 6.10 -16.18 0.73
C ASP A 176 5.95 -16.10 -0.81
N GLU A 177 6.37 -17.16 -1.50
CA GLU A 177 6.26 -17.30 -2.96
C GLU A 177 4.81 -17.10 -3.47
N TYR A 178 3.82 -17.35 -2.64
CA TYR A 178 2.40 -17.34 -3.04
C TYR A 178 1.72 -15.98 -2.87
N MET A 179 2.28 -15.06 -2.08
CA MET A 179 1.75 -13.71 -1.83
C MET A 179 0.24 -13.72 -1.52
N LEU A 180 -0.15 -14.52 -0.54
CA LEU A 180 -1.55 -14.72 -0.17
C LEU A 180 -2.09 -13.54 0.65
N VAL A 181 -3.35 -13.16 0.38
CA VAL A 181 -4.07 -12.15 1.16
C VAL A 181 -4.63 -12.80 2.44
N LYS A 182 -4.31 -12.20 3.58
CA LYS A 182 -4.73 -12.64 4.92
C LYS A 182 -5.47 -11.52 5.63
N LEU A 183 -6.40 -11.89 6.50
CA LEU A 183 -6.94 -10.98 7.52
C LEU A 183 -5.89 -10.70 8.59
N THR A 184 -5.96 -9.52 9.20
CA THR A 184 -5.07 -9.10 10.30
C THR A 184 -5.67 -9.41 11.65
#